data_31e69946fc0d7f2f9c34c2c8c8ba7e6a
#
_entry.id   31e69946fc0d7f2f9c34c2c8c8ba7e6a
#
_cell.length_a   1.000
_cell.length_b   1.000
_cell.length_c   1.000
_cell.angle_alpha   90.00
_cell.angle_beta   90.00
_cell.angle_gamma   90.00
#
_symmetry.space_group_name_H-M   'P 1'
#
loop_
_entity.id
_entity.type
_entity.pdbx_description
1 polymer ?
#
loop_
_entity_poly.entity_id
_entity_poly.type
_entity_poly.pdbx_seq_one_letter_code
_entity_poly.pdbx_strand_id
1 'polypeptide(L)'
;MLKVEKDTENIFEQKELLKQNILLAKNPLGVEGLTQGKKKEKRKSICTSRSFANNISDIDELVLRVSDFAGKCAEKLRKEGTAAGTVGIFLYTNRFREDLDQYYPTATVNLDVPANSASEIIRAALKTLRYVYKPGYEYKKAGVVVTDIVDSDSIQQVLFGFDGQARERNDKISEVMDKVNTSGENLLRLGTQRSGHYADGIRREFRSGLYTTSWADLIEVR
;
A
#
# COMPACT_ATOMS: atom_id res chain seq x y z
N MET A 1 -51.25 33.95 7.93
CA MET A 1 -49.81 33.92 7.59
C MET A 1 -48.90 33.71 8.81
N LEU A 2 -49.26 34.11 9.98
CA LEU A 2 -48.46 34.00 11.23
C LEU A 2 -48.39 32.60 11.88
N LYS A 3 -49.17 31.63 11.44
CA LYS A 3 -49.20 30.28 12.05
C LYS A 3 -48.21 29.32 11.41
N VAL A 4 -47.85 29.52 10.15
CA VAL A 4 -46.92 28.69 9.42
C VAL A 4 -45.44 28.98 9.77
N GLU A 5 -45.13 30.22 10.12
CA GLU A 5 -43.77 30.60 10.54
C GLU A 5 -43.39 30.00 11.91
N LYS A 6 -44.32 29.93 12.88
CA LYS A 6 -44.07 29.30 14.17
C LYS A 6 -43.86 27.80 14.11
N ASP A 7 -44.50 27.13 13.15
CA ASP A 7 -44.33 25.68 12.98
C ASP A 7 -42.98 25.35 12.34
N THR A 8 -42.43 26.21 11.48
CA THR A 8 -41.12 26.05 10.86
C THR A 8 -39.96 26.29 11.82
N GLU A 9 -40.06 27.29 12.70
CA GLU A 9 -39.07 27.56 13.77
C GLU A 9 -39.02 26.36 14.75
N ASN A 10 -40.18 25.82 15.16
CA ASN A 10 -40.25 24.68 16.06
C ASN A 10 -39.64 23.40 15.45
N ILE A 11 -39.82 23.21 14.15
CA ILE A 11 -39.22 22.05 13.45
C ILE A 11 -37.70 22.21 13.36
N PHE A 12 -37.22 23.43 13.19
CA PHE A 12 -35.77 23.72 13.11
C PHE A 12 -35.09 23.49 14.47
N GLU A 13 -35.70 24.00 15.57
CA GLU A 13 -35.23 23.76 16.94
C GLU A 13 -35.25 22.29 17.32
N GLN A 14 -36.29 21.55 16.95
CA GLN A 14 -36.35 20.12 17.18
C GLN A 14 -35.27 19.33 16.41
N LYS A 15 -34.94 19.74 15.20
CA LYS A 15 -33.83 19.12 14.42
C LYS A 15 -32.46 19.40 15.04
N GLU A 16 -32.25 20.61 15.56
CA GLU A 16 -31.00 20.97 16.26
C GLU A 16 -30.85 20.20 17.58
N LEU A 17 -31.93 20.12 18.37
CA LEU A 17 -31.97 19.29 19.59
C LEU A 17 -31.72 17.80 19.33
N LEU A 18 -32.28 17.26 18.24
CA LEU A 18 -32.01 15.90 17.81
C LEU A 18 -30.55 15.67 17.42
N LYS A 19 -29.94 16.63 16.70
CA LYS A 19 -28.51 16.58 16.36
C LYS A 19 -27.63 16.62 17.62
N GLN A 20 -27.93 17.49 18.59
CA GLN A 20 -27.22 17.56 19.87
C GLN A 20 -27.37 16.29 20.69
N ASN A 21 -28.55 15.71 20.75
CA ASN A 21 -28.79 14.43 21.44
C ASN A 21 -28.06 13.26 20.76
N ILE A 22 -27.98 13.23 19.44
CA ILE A 22 -27.20 12.22 18.70
C ILE A 22 -25.70 12.41 18.97
N LEU A 23 -25.23 13.65 19.08
CA LEU A 23 -23.83 13.95 19.42
C LEU A 23 -23.49 13.52 20.86
N LEU A 24 -24.38 13.79 21.81
CA LEU A 24 -24.26 13.36 23.22
C LEU A 24 -24.33 11.84 23.37
N ALA A 25 -25.18 11.17 22.61
CA ALA A 25 -25.26 9.71 22.60
C ALA A 25 -24.02 9.05 22.01
N LYS A 26 -23.33 9.72 21.09
CA LYS A 26 -22.06 9.24 20.53
C LYS A 26 -20.86 9.53 21.43
N ASN A 27 -20.98 10.37 22.43
CA ASN A 27 -19.90 10.73 23.34
C ASN A 27 -20.36 10.79 24.81
N PRO A 28 -20.79 9.67 25.42
CA PRO A 28 -21.42 9.64 26.75
C PRO A 28 -20.50 10.05 27.91
N LEU A 29 -19.20 10.22 27.66
CA LEU A 29 -18.20 10.58 28.69
C LEU A 29 -17.72 12.04 28.60
N GLY A 30 -18.27 12.88 27.72
CA GLY A 30 -17.92 14.30 27.64
C GLY A 30 -16.44 14.57 27.33
N VAL A 31 -15.69 13.59 26.83
CA VAL A 31 -14.29 13.76 26.48
C VAL A 31 -14.22 14.40 25.10
N GLU A 32 -14.17 15.71 25.04
CA GLU A 32 -13.97 16.52 23.84
C GLU A 32 -12.57 16.28 23.23
N GLY A 33 -12.18 15.11 22.96
CA GLY A 33 -10.83 14.86 22.44
C GLY A 33 -10.71 13.76 21.39
N LEU A 34 -11.73 12.89 21.27
CA LEU A 34 -11.56 11.67 20.48
C LEU A 34 -12.32 11.63 19.14
N THR A 35 -13.11 12.67 18.81
CA THR A 35 -13.92 12.69 17.58
C THR A 35 -13.67 13.88 16.66
N GLN A 36 -12.63 14.67 16.88
CA GLN A 36 -12.08 15.39 15.74
C GLN A 36 -11.46 14.35 14.83
N GLY A 37 -12.18 13.98 13.78
CA GLY A 37 -11.62 13.25 12.64
C GLY A 37 -10.43 14.07 12.15
N LYS A 38 -9.25 13.81 12.73
CA LYS A 38 -8.00 14.31 12.16
C LYS A 38 -8.06 13.89 10.71
N LYS A 39 -8.20 14.86 9.82
CA LYS A 39 -8.05 14.67 8.37
C LYS A 39 -6.78 13.85 8.25
N LYS A 40 -6.92 12.59 7.84
CA LYS A 40 -5.82 11.63 7.86
C LYS A 40 -4.72 12.24 7.02
N GLU A 41 -3.62 12.67 7.64
CA GLU A 41 -2.50 13.27 6.91
C GLU A 41 -2.08 12.24 5.85
N LYS A 42 -1.94 12.71 4.63
CA LYS A 42 -1.51 11.86 3.51
C LYS A 42 -0.12 11.33 3.80
N ARG A 43 0.09 10.08 3.47
CA ARG A 43 1.40 9.46 3.66
C ARG A 43 2.43 10.16 2.80
N LYS A 44 3.59 10.45 3.36
CA LYS A 44 4.74 11.02 2.63
C LYS A 44 5.53 9.96 1.86
N SER A 45 5.42 8.71 2.29
CA SER A 45 6.08 7.56 1.66
C SER A 45 5.30 6.28 1.89
N ILE A 46 5.41 5.33 0.97
CA ILE A 46 4.91 3.97 1.12
C ILE A 46 6.08 3.01 0.89
N CYS A 47 6.33 2.14 1.84
CA CYS A 47 7.36 1.12 1.74
C CYS A 47 6.76 -0.28 1.79
N THR A 48 7.26 -1.17 0.95
CA THR A 48 7.00 -2.60 1.03
C THR A 48 8.34 -3.34 0.98
N SER A 49 8.67 -4.05 2.04
CA SER A 49 9.92 -4.80 2.15
C SER A 49 9.70 -6.12 2.86
N ARG A 50 10.60 -7.06 2.64
CA ARG A 50 10.61 -8.33 3.35
C ARG A 50 12.03 -8.86 3.49
N SER A 51 12.32 -9.49 4.62
CA SER A 51 13.49 -10.35 4.79
C SER A 51 13.18 -11.74 4.24
N PHE A 52 14.14 -12.34 3.57
CA PHE A 52 14.00 -13.65 2.95
C PHE A 52 14.34 -14.76 3.96
N ALA A 53 13.68 -15.90 3.86
CA ALA A 53 14.01 -17.07 4.68
C ALA A 53 15.45 -17.55 4.38
N ASN A 54 15.75 -17.75 3.09
CA ASN A 54 17.08 -18.03 2.56
C ASN A 54 17.63 -16.78 1.89
N ASN A 55 18.96 -16.61 1.93
CA ASN A 55 19.60 -15.53 1.20
C ASN A 55 19.40 -15.74 -0.31
N ILE A 56 19.27 -14.65 -1.06
CA ILE A 56 19.09 -14.67 -2.52
C ILE A 56 20.31 -14.03 -3.15
N SER A 57 20.97 -14.77 -4.04
CA SER A 57 22.09 -14.28 -4.87
C SER A 57 21.70 -14.09 -6.32
N ASP A 58 20.62 -14.74 -6.76
CA ASP A 58 20.14 -14.71 -8.14
C ASP A 58 19.32 -13.43 -8.40
N ILE A 59 19.66 -12.76 -9.52
CA ILE A 59 18.97 -11.55 -9.95
C ILE A 59 17.53 -11.84 -10.40
N ASP A 60 17.28 -12.97 -11.04
CA ASP A 60 15.95 -13.30 -11.57
C ASP A 60 14.97 -13.54 -10.42
N GLU A 61 15.42 -14.15 -9.33
CA GLU A 61 14.61 -14.28 -8.13
C GLU A 61 14.36 -12.91 -7.47
N LEU A 62 15.36 -12.03 -7.41
CA LEU A 62 15.18 -10.67 -6.90
C LEU A 62 14.22 -9.86 -7.75
N VAL A 63 14.25 -10.01 -9.09
CA VAL A 63 13.30 -9.37 -10.01
C VAL A 63 11.87 -9.74 -9.67
N LEU A 64 11.57 -11.02 -9.43
CA LEU A 64 10.23 -11.47 -9.04
C LEU A 64 9.78 -10.86 -7.71
N ARG A 65 10.67 -10.85 -6.70
CA ARG A 65 10.38 -10.29 -5.36
C ARG A 65 10.14 -8.79 -5.40
N VAL A 66 11.04 -8.07 -6.08
CA VAL A 66 10.95 -6.60 -6.21
C VAL A 66 9.69 -6.21 -7.01
N SER A 67 9.33 -6.97 -8.04
CA SER A 67 8.09 -6.77 -8.79
C SER A 67 6.85 -6.93 -7.91
N ASP A 68 6.83 -7.92 -7.01
CA ASP A 68 5.74 -8.09 -6.05
C ASP A 68 5.64 -6.91 -5.07
N PHE A 69 6.78 -6.42 -4.57
CA PHE A 69 6.81 -5.28 -3.64
C PHE A 69 6.37 -3.99 -4.33
N ALA A 70 6.84 -3.76 -5.55
CA ALA A 70 6.46 -2.62 -6.37
C ALA A 70 4.96 -2.64 -6.72
N GLY A 71 4.42 -3.79 -7.10
CA GLY A 71 3.00 -3.97 -7.34
C GLY A 71 2.14 -3.66 -6.12
N LYS A 72 2.57 -4.09 -4.92
CA LYS A 72 1.90 -3.76 -3.65
C LYS A 72 2.00 -2.28 -3.28
N CYS A 73 3.10 -1.61 -3.61
CA CYS A 73 3.20 -0.15 -3.44
C CYS A 73 2.21 0.56 -4.37
N ALA A 74 2.13 0.16 -5.65
CA ALA A 74 1.19 0.70 -6.61
C ALA A 74 -0.29 0.50 -6.18
N GLU A 75 -0.64 -0.69 -5.69
CA GLU A 75 -1.97 -0.98 -5.15
C GLU A 75 -2.33 -0.04 -3.99
N LYS A 76 -1.39 0.19 -3.05
CA LYS A 76 -1.61 1.10 -1.91
C LYS A 76 -1.79 2.54 -2.38
N LEU A 77 -0.99 3.00 -3.36
CA LEU A 77 -1.15 4.33 -3.96
C LEU A 77 -2.55 4.52 -4.53
N ARG A 78 -3.03 3.56 -5.34
CA ARG A 78 -4.38 3.62 -5.93
C ARG A 78 -5.48 3.58 -4.89
N LYS A 79 -5.36 2.75 -3.85
CA LYS A 79 -6.33 2.71 -2.73
C LYS A 79 -6.42 4.04 -1.97
N GLU A 80 -5.35 4.82 -1.97
CA GLU A 80 -5.30 6.13 -1.33
C GLU A 80 -5.60 7.29 -2.30
N GLY A 81 -5.87 7.01 -3.59
CA GLY A 81 -6.12 8.03 -4.62
C GLY A 81 -4.89 8.91 -4.87
N THR A 82 -3.68 8.34 -4.75
CA THR A 82 -2.42 9.05 -4.87
C THR A 82 -1.52 8.47 -5.94
N ALA A 83 -0.49 9.19 -6.32
CA ALA A 83 0.57 8.76 -7.22
C ALA A 83 1.94 9.16 -6.67
N ALA A 84 2.97 8.41 -7.02
CA ALA A 84 4.34 8.66 -6.56
C ALA A 84 5.19 9.26 -7.67
N GLY A 85 6.01 10.27 -7.33
CA GLY A 85 7.00 10.86 -8.22
C GLY A 85 8.34 10.15 -8.19
N THR A 86 8.66 9.43 -7.12
CA THR A 86 9.97 8.78 -6.95
C THR A 86 9.81 7.34 -6.51
N VAL A 87 10.60 6.44 -7.11
CA VAL A 87 10.68 5.02 -6.75
C VAL A 87 12.09 4.70 -6.28
N GLY A 88 12.21 4.16 -5.07
CA GLY A 88 13.47 3.73 -4.49
C GLY A 88 13.51 2.23 -4.23
N ILE A 89 14.71 1.68 -4.27
CA ILE A 89 15.01 0.29 -3.91
C ILE A 89 16.16 0.25 -2.93
N PHE A 90 16.09 -0.71 -2.02
CA PHE A 90 17.20 -1.09 -1.19
C PHE A 90 17.35 -2.60 -1.16
N LEU A 91 18.60 -3.05 -1.10
CA LEU A 91 18.98 -4.44 -0.91
C LEU A 91 19.93 -4.53 0.28
N TYR A 92 19.72 -5.50 1.16
CA TYR A 92 20.59 -5.68 2.33
C TYR A 92 21.04 -7.13 2.42
N THR A 93 22.34 -7.31 2.62
CA THR A 93 22.95 -8.57 3.07
C THR A 93 22.62 -8.84 4.54
N ASN A 94 22.99 -10.00 5.06
CA ASN A 94 22.73 -10.33 6.45
C ASN A 94 23.81 -9.75 7.37
N ARG A 95 23.52 -8.61 8.03
CA ARG A 95 24.43 -7.90 8.93
C ARG A 95 24.95 -8.74 10.12
N PHE A 96 24.27 -9.85 10.43
CA PHE A 96 24.63 -10.72 11.56
C PHE A 96 25.59 -11.86 11.17
N ARG A 97 25.92 -11.96 9.89
CA ARG A 97 26.86 -12.92 9.33
C ARG A 97 28.14 -12.19 8.96
N GLU A 98 29.10 -12.16 9.93
CA GLU A 98 30.41 -11.52 9.75
C GLU A 98 31.31 -12.27 8.76
N ASP A 99 30.98 -13.52 8.48
CA ASP A 99 31.66 -14.40 7.53
C ASP A 99 31.28 -14.11 6.07
N LEU A 100 30.28 -13.23 5.83
CA LEU A 100 29.81 -12.86 4.49
C LEU A 100 30.14 -11.40 4.18
N ASP A 101 30.48 -11.14 2.93
CA ASP A 101 30.69 -9.77 2.46
C ASP A 101 29.43 -8.92 2.60
N GLN A 102 29.58 -7.75 3.17
CA GLN A 102 28.48 -6.84 3.49
C GLN A 102 28.25 -5.82 2.39
N TYR A 103 26.97 -5.67 1.97
CA TYR A 103 26.59 -4.70 0.95
C TYR A 103 25.15 -4.22 1.18
N TYR A 104 24.96 -2.90 1.31
CA TYR A 104 23.68 -2.27 1.66
C TYR A 104 23.29 -1.15 0.68
N PRO A 105 23.14 -1.45 -0.62
CA PRO A 105 22.85 -0.43 -1.59
C PRO A 105 21.43 0.09 -1.44
N THR A 106 21.29 1.39 -1.71
CA THR A 106 20.02 2.08 -1.87
C THR A 106 20.12 3.00 -3.07
N ALA A 107 19.13 3.00 -3.92
CA ALA A 107 19.04 3.96 -5.03
C ALA A 107 17.59 4.34 -5.31
N THR A 108 17.40 5.53 -5.87
CA THR A 108 16.11 6.07 -6.25
C THR A 108 16.12 6.50 -7.71
N VAL A 109 14.95 6.50 -8.33
CA VAL A 109 14.71 7.04 -9.66
C VAL A 109 13.46 7.92 -9.62
N ASN A 110 13.56 9.10 -10.21
CA ASN A 110 12.41 9.98 -10.38
C ASN A 110 11.64 9.55 -11.63
N LEU A 111 10.32 9.62 -11.53
CA LEU A 111 9.43 9.42 -12.65
C LEU A 111 9.19 10.77 -13.33
N ASP A 112 9.16 10.80 -14.66
CA ASP A 112 8.89 12.02 -15.41
C ASP A 112 7.51 12.58 -15.11
N VAL A 113 6.56 11.69 -14.84
CA VAL A 113 5.21 12.02 -14.39
C VAL A 113 4.87 11.11 -13.21
N PRO A 114 4.33 11.65 -12.09
CA PRO A 114 3.89 10.83 -10.98
C PRO A 114 2.94 9.73 -11.43
N ALA A 115 3.15 8.49 -10.97
CA ALA A 115 2.41 7.31 -11.41
C ALA A 115 1.92 6.46 -10.25
N ASN A 116 0.82 5.73 -10.46
CA ASN A 116 0.29 4.71 -9.56
C ASN A 116 -0.03 3.40 -10.28
N SER A 117 0.25 3.33 -11.57
CA SER A 117 0.14 2.12 -12.38
C SER A 117 1.21 1.11 -11.95
N ALA A 118 0.78 -0.14 -11.75
CA ALA A 118 1.70 -1.22 -11.35
C ALA A 118 2.83 -1.42 -12.38
N SER A 119 2.53 -1.31 -13.68
CA SER A 119 3.49 -1.49 -14.75
C SER A 119 4.60 -0.42 -14.73
N GLU A 120 4.25 0.84 -14.44
CA GLU A 120 5.22 1.95 -14.40
C GLU A 120 6.11 1.85 -13.16
N ILE A 121 5.52 1.61 -11.98
CA ILE A 121 6.26 1.45 -10.72
C ILE A 121 7.20 0.23 -10.79
N ILE A 122 6.72 -0.91 -11.32
CA ILE A 122 7.56 -2.11 -11.49
C ILE A 122 8.71 -1.82 -12.46
N ARG A 123 8.45 -1.19 -13.60
CA ARG A 123 9.49 -0.86 -14.59
C ARG A 123 10.58 0.03 -13.97
N ALA A 124 10.19 1.07 -13.23
CA ALA A 124 11.13 1.95 -12.53
C ALA A 124 11.92 1.18 -11.46
N ALA A 125 11.24 0.36 -10.68
CA ALA A 125 11.85 -0.48 -9.66
C ALA A 125 12.88 -1.45 -10.27
N LEU A 126 12.54 -2.14 -11.35
CA LEU A 126 13.46 -3.09 -12.00
C LEU A 126 14.66 -2.39 -12.66
N LYS A 127 14.48 -1.20 -13.21
CA LYS A 127 15.59 -0.38 -13.71
C LYS A 127 16.57 -0.06 -12.57
N THR A 128 16.05 0.36 -11.43
CA THR A 128 16.86 0.69 -10.25
C THR A 128 17.50 -0.56 -9.65
N LEU A 129 16.80 -1.71 -9.63
CA LEU A 129 17.34 -2.98 -9.16
C LEU A 129 18.60 -3.39 -9.94
N ARG A 130 18.54 -3.32 -11.28
CA ARG A 130 19.68 -3.66 -12.13
C ARG A 130 20.90 -2.76 -11.89
N TYR A 131 20.66 -1.52 -11.49
CA TYR A 131 21.73 -0.58 -11.16
C TYR A 131 22.41 -0.90 -9.82
N VAL A 132 21.63 -1.32 -8.79
CA VAL A 132 22.18 -1.58 -7.45
C VAL A 132 22.62 -3.02 -7.25
N TYR A 133 22.15 -3.95 -8.07
CA TYR A 133 22.53 -5.35 -7.95
C TYR A 133 24.02 -5.56 -8.25
N LYS A 134 24.67 -6.33 -7.42
CA LYS A 134 26.02 -6.84 -7.66
C LYS A 134 26.04 -8.36 -7.51
N PRO A 135 26.60 -9.10 -8.47
CA PRO A 135 26.78 -10.55 -8.33
C PRO A 135 27.79 -10.86 -7.22
N GLY A 136 27.67 -12.04 -6.62
CA GLY A 136 28.55 -12.49 -5.55
C GLY A 136 28.10 -12.13 -4.13
N TYR A 137 27.10 -11.26 -3.96
CA TYR A 137 26.51 -10.97 -2.66
C TYR A 137 25.27 -11.81 -2.39
N GLU A 138 25.08 -12.16 -1.13
CA GLU A 138 23.90 -12.86 -0.64
C GLU A 138 22.92 -11.89 0.03
N TYR A 139 21.84 -11.55 -0.65
CA TYR A 139 20.86 -10.60 -0.16
C TYR A 139 19.86 -11.25 0.80
N LYS A 140 19.75 -10.71 1.99
CA LYS A 140 18.82 -11.17 3.04
C LYS A 140 17.52 -10.40 3.06
N LYS A 141 17.52 -9.15 2.60
CA LYS A 141 16.36 -8.27 2.61
C LYS A 141 16.33 -7.41 1.35
N ALA A 142 15.15 -7.25 0.78
CA ALA A 142 14.88 -6.26 -0.25
C ALA A 142 13.62 -5.46 0.07
N GLY A 143 13.54 -4.27 -0.49
CA GLY A 143 12.36 -3.43 -0.37
C GLY A 143 12.26 -2.39 -1.46
N VAL A 144 11.02 -1.99 -1.72
CA VAL A 144 10.64 -0.87 -2.58
C VAL A 144 10.03 0.21 -1.72
N VAL A 145 10.45 1.43 -1.93
CA VAL A 145 9.88 2.63 -1.30
C VAL A 145 9.44 3.59 -2.40
N VAL A 146 8.26 4.14 -2.26
CA VAL A 146 7.76 5.21 -3.14
C VAL A 146 7.58 6.47 -2.33
N THR A 147 8.03 7.59 -2.87
CA THR A 147 8.02 8.92 -2.25
C THR A 147 7.49 9.97 -3.22
N ASP A 148 7.50 11.22 -2.82
CA ASP A 148 6.93 12.34 -3.58
C ASP A 148 5.48 12.05 -3.98
N ILE A 149 4.70 11.71 -2.94
CA ILE A 149 3.31 11.29 -3.10
C ILE A 149 2.44 12.54 -3.30
N VAL A 150 1.74 12.57 -4.44
CA VAL A 150 0.79 13.62 -4.83
C VAL A 150 -0.60 13.02 -5.04
N ASP A 151 -1.63 13.85 -5.06
CA ASP A 151 -2.98 13.41 -5.43
C ASP A 151 -3.02 13.01 -6.91
N SER A 152 -3.69 11.89 -7.21
CA SER A 152 -3.85 11.42 -8.59
C SER A 152 -4.58 12.44 -9.47
N ASP A 153 -5.50 13.22 -8.90
CA ASP A 153 -6.28 14.24 -9.61
C ASP A 153 -5.49 15.52 -9.91
N SER A 154 -4.34 15.72 -9.24
CA SER A 154 -3.49 16.92 -9.38
C SER A 154 -2.23 16.69 -10.20
N ILE A 155 -2.15 15.57 -10.94
CA ILE A 155 -0.97 15.24 -11.72
C ILE A 155 -0.88 16.16 -12.95
N GLN A 156 0.18 16.96 -13.01
CA GLN A 156 0.51 17.73 -14.20
C GLN A 156 1.16 16.83 -15.25
N GLN A 157 0.54 16.77 -16.42
CA GLN A 157 1.11 16.01 -17.55
C GLN A 157 2.25 16.79 -18.20
N VAL A 158 3.27 16.07 -18.66
CA VAL A 158 4.38 16.67 -19.42
C VAL A 158 3.92 16.91 -20.86
N LEU A 159 4.28 18.08 -21.40
CA LEU A 159 3.83 18.53 -22.72
C LEU A 159 4.41 17.71 -23.89
N PHE A 160 5.58 17.08 -23.70
CA PHE A 160 6.32 16.36 -24.74
C PHE A 160 6.75 14.97 -24.26
N GLY A 161 6.68 13.99 -25.16
CA GLY A 161 7.15 12.62 -24.87
C GLY A 161 6.22 11.76 -24.02
N PHE A 162 5.00 12.23 -23.75
CA PHE A 162 4.02 11.54 -22.94
C PHE A 162 2.98 10.82 -23.82
N ASP A 163 2.94 9.48 -23.71
CA ASP A 163 1.91 8.67 -24.36
C ASP A 163 0.68 8.53 -23.44
N GLY A 164 -0.26 9.48 -23.58
CA GLY A 164 -1.49 9.52 -22.81
C GLY A 164 -2.37 8.29 -23.02
N GLN A 165 -2.37 7.71 -24.23
CA GLN A 165 -3.18 6.53 -24.54
C GLN A 165 -2.63 5.28 -23.82
N ALA A 166 -1.30 5.11 -23.82
CA ALA A 166 -0.68 4.00 -23.10
C ALA A 166 -0.93 4.11 -21.59
N ARG A 167 -0.92 5.32 -21.03
CA ARG A 167 -1.21 5.54 -19.61
C ARG A 167 -2.66 5.23 -19.29
N GLU A 168 -3.61 5.76 -20.03
CA GLU A 168 -5.04 5.48 -19.83
C GLU A 168 -5.33 3.97 -19.89
N ARG A 169 -4.69 3.27 -20.82
CA ARG A 169 -4.81 1.80 -20.90
C ARG A 169 -4.22 1.11 -19.67
N ASN A 170 -3.04 1.53 -19.18
CA ASN A 170 -2.41 0.98 -17.99
C ASN A 170 -3.25 1.23 -16.73
N ASP A 171 -3.88 2.41 -16.63
CA ASP A 171 -4.76 2.75 -15.51
C ASP A 171 -6.01 1.87 -15.52
N LYS A 172 -6.66 1.68 -16.67
CA LYS A 172 -7.80 0.76 -16.84
C LYS A 172 -7.43 -0.70 -16.50
N ILE A 173 -6.26 -1.17 -16.95
CA ILE A 173 -5.77 -2.51 -16.61
C ILE A 173 -5.58 -2.63 -15.09
N SER A 174 -4.96 -1.64 -14.46
CA SER A 174 -4.71 -1.64 -13.02
C SER A 174 -6.02 -1.64 -12.23
N GLU A 175 -7.03 -0.88 -12.67
CA GLU A 175 -8.34 -0.85 -12.04
C GLU A 175 -9.06 -2.22 -12.13
N VAL A 176 -9.02 -2.85 -13.30
CA VAL A 176 -9.60 -4.20 -13.49
C VAL A 176 -8.87 -5.23 -12.62
N MET A 177 -7.54 -5.18 -12.57
CA MET A 177 -6.75 -6.05 -11.71
C MET A 177 -7.11 -5.88 -10.23
N ASP A 178 -7.26 -4.64 -9.76
CA ASP A 178 -7.64 -4.36 -8.39
C ASP A 178 -9.05 -4.89 -8.06
N LYS A 179 -10.02 -4.70 -8.98
CA LYS A 179 -11.39 -5.24 -8.82
C LYS A 179 -11.40 -6.76 -8.69
N VAL A 180 -10.68 -7.45 -9.58
CA VAL A 180 -10.61 -8.92 -9.54
C VAL A 180 -9.87 -9.40 -8.28
N ASN A 181 -8.79 -8.74 -7.88
CA ASN A 181 -7.99 -9.14 -6.73
C ASN A 181 -8.63 -8.77 -5.39
N THR A 182 -9.64 -7.90 -5.35
CA THR A 182 -10.38 -7.55 -4.13
C THR A 182 -11.13 -8.75 -3.54
N SER A 183 -11.46 -9.77 -4.34
CA SER A 183 -12.07 -11.02 -3.88
C SER A 183 -11.14 -11.90 -3.01
N GLY A 184 -9.90 -11.51 -2.79
CA GLY A 184 -9.01 -12.09 -1.76
C GLY A 184 -7.92 -13.03 -2.25
N GLU A 185 -7.95 -13.48 -3.50
CA GLU A 185 -7.03 -14.53 -3.98
C GLU A 185 -5.86 -14.04 -4.85
N ASN A 186 -5.73 -12.73 -5.10
CA ASN A 186 -4.70 -12.18 -6.01
C ASN A 186 -4.60 -12.97 -7.33
N LEU A 187 -5.75 -13.17 -7.97
CA LEU A 187 -5.91 -14.00 -9.17
C LEU A 187 -5.16 -13.46 -10.38
N LEU A 188 -5.11 -12.12 -10.53
CA LEU A 188 -4.41 -11.46 -11.62
C LEU A 188 -3.10 -10.85 -11.15
N ARG A 189 -2.03 -11.11 -11.90
CA ARG A 189 -0.68 -10.56 -11.66
C ARG A 189 -0.03 -10.19 -12.98
N LEU A 190 0.90 -9.24 -12.92
CA LEU A 190 1.76 -8.94 -14.06
C LEU A 190 2.81 -10.06 -14.22
N GLY A 191 3.20 -10.35 -15.46
CA GLY A 191 4.09 -11.47 -15.78
C GLY A 191 5.48 -11.39 -15.12
N THR A 192 5.89 -10.22 -14.64
CA THR A 192 7.11 -10.03 -13.85
C THR A 192 6.94 -10.34 -12.38
N GLN A 193 5.70 -10.53 -11.90
CA GLN A 193 5.42 -10.90 -10.53
C GLN A 193 5.43 -12.40 -10.36
N ARG A 194 5.76 -12.84 -9.17
CA ARG A 194 5.86 -14.26 -8.83
C ARG A 194 4.49 -14.94 -8.91
N SER A 195 4.41 -16.05 -9.64
CA SER A 195 3.22 -16.91 -9.68
C SER A 195 3.28 -17.97 -8.57
N GLY A 196 2.16 -18.14 -7.86
CA GLY A 196 1.97 -19.21 -6.88
C GLY A 196 2.13 -18.78 -5.40
N HIS A 197 1.59 -19.61 -4.52
CA HIS A 197 1.81 -19.56 -3.08
C HIS A 197 3.20 -20.13 -2.78
N TYR A 198 4.21 -19.31 -2.98
CA TYR A 198 5.51 -19.70 -2.45
C TYR A 198 5.49 -19.64 -0.93
N ALA A 199 6.04 -20.67 -0.30
CA ALA A 199 6.15 -20.87 1.13
C ALA A 199 7.06 -19.84 1.86
N ASP A 200 7.17 -18.62 1.33
CA ASP A 200 7.77 -17.48 2.06
C ASP A 200 6.79 -16.86 3.04
N GLY A 201 5.73 -17.55 3.34
CA GLY A 201 4.88 -17.23 4.47
C GLY A 201 5.74 -17.16 5.72
N ILE A 202 5.50 -16.17 6.55
CA ILE A 202 5.97 -16.19 7.94
C ILE A 202 5.75 -17.63 8.44
N ARG A 203 6.81 -18.30 8.91
CA ARG A 203 6.64 -19.61 9.55
C ARG A 203 5.62 -19.45 10.68
N ARG A 204 4.49 -20.11 10.52
CA ARG A 204 3.34 -19.99 11.43
C ARG A 204 3.15 -21.29 12.25
N GLU A 205 4.20 -22.08 12.38
CA GLU A 205 4.19 -23.39 13.04
C GLU A 205 3.81 -23.29 14.53
N PHE A 206 4.17 -22.17 15.17
CA PHE A 206 3.88 -21.90 16.58
C PHE A 206 2.84 -20.80 16.76
N ARG A 207 1.81 -20.84 15.96
CA ARG A 207 0.71 -19.87 16.08
C ARG A 207 -0.30 -20.36 17.12
N SER A 208 -0.70 -19.47 18.04
CA SER A 208 -1.85 -19.71 18.90
C SER A 208 -3.13 -19.88 18.08
N GLY A 209 -4.10 -20.65 18.58
CA GLY A 209 -5.41 -20.80 17.95
C GLY A 209 -6.11 -19.45 17.76
N LEU A 210 -7.02 -19.38 16.81
CA LEU A 210 -7.79 -18.17 16.48
C LEU A 210 -8.99 -18.00 17.46
N TYR A 211 -8.73 -18.01 18.75
CA TYR A 211 -9.74 -18.03 19.81
C TYR A 211 -10.76 -16.89 19.75
N THR A 212 -10.45 -15.79 19.07
CA THR A 212 -11.33 -14.63 18.93
C THR A 212 -12.05 -14.53 17.58
N THR A 213 -11.65 -15.35 16.60
CA THR A 213 -12.13 -15.24 15.21
C THR A 213 -12.56 -16.57 14.58
N SER A 214 -12.30 -17.70 15.24
CA SER A 214 -12.71 -19.03 14.79
C SER A 214 -13.41 -19.79 15.91
N TRP A 215 -14.67 -20.17 15.71
CA TRP A 215 -15.42 -20.98 16.67
C TRP A 215 -14.83 -22.38 16.87
N ALA A 216 -14.17 -22.92 15.82
CA ALA A 216 -13.55 -24.23 15.88
C ALA A 216 -12.28 -24.27 16.76
N ASP A 217 -11.68 -23.11 17.02
CA ASP A 217 -10.45 -22.99 17.79
C ASP A 217 -10.72 -22.60 19.26
N LEU A 218 -11.99 -22.51 19.68
CA LEU A 218 -12.33 -22.22 21.07
C LEU A 218 -11.87 -23.34 22.01
N ILE A 219 -11.32 -22.94 23.17
CA ILE A 219 -10.94 -23.87 24.22
C ILE A 219 -12.20 -24.43 24.85
N GLU A 220 -12.38 -25.75 24.78
CA GLU A 220 -13.45 -26.43 25.53
C GLU A 220 -13.08 -26.48 27.00
N VAL A 221 -13.92 -25.87 27.83
CA VAL A 221 -13.81 -25.95 29.30
C VAL A 221 -14.56 -27.23 29.73
N ARG A 222 -13.80 -28.14 30.30
CA ARG A 222 -14.34 -29.37 30.93
C ARG A 222 -14.60 -29.15 32.41
#